data_27a4d1cac0dce403914135fdfccdaa6e
#
_entry.id   27a4d1cac0dce403914135fdfccdaa6e
#
_cell.length_a   1.000
_cell.length_b   1.000
_cell.length_c   1.000
_cell.angle_alpha   90.00
_cell.angle_beta   90.00
_cell.angle_gamma   90.00
#
_symmetry.space_group_name_H-M   'P 1'
#
loop_
_entity.id
_entity.type
_entity.pdbx_description
1 polymer ?
#
loop_
_entity_poly.entity_id
_entity_poly.type
_entity_poly.pdbx_seq_one_letter_code
_entity_poly.pdbx_strand_id
1 'polypeptide(L)'
;MRIISGSMILISVFVGGFVGYDGSGTYELDVPSCTSDEIQQLGNDSIDFCDKSMMMGESIDIPIKLSLFIDIEVGAEWDEPDAWIGIVTADQADKCTETDGYLLCDTDELEFYSGGPDSEGKVTWNIDEGEYRFVAGSSVETTGKTTNVEYEYSLQLTNLVIWSMVGFGVILIIWGLKK
;
A
#
# COMPACT_ATOMS: atom_id res chain seq x y z
N MET A 1 -29.64 -21.07 -24.06
CA MET A 1 -29.21 -19.79 -23.49
C MET A 1 -28.81 -19.88 -22.02
N ARG A 2 -29.66 -20.36 -21.08
CA ARG A 2 -29.37 -20.38 -19.63
C ARG A 2 -28.12 -21.18 -19.24
N ILE A 3 -27.92 -22.37 -19.87
CA ILE A 3 -26.74 -23.20 -19.60
C ILE A 3 -25.45 -22.43 -20.02
N ILE A 4 -25.48 -21.82 -21.19
CA ILE A 4 -24.33 -21.05 -21.69
C ILE A 4 -24.03 -19.87 -20.76
N SER A 5 -25.06 -19.14 -20.31
CA SER A 5 -24.86 -18.04 -19.36
C SER A 5 -24.31 -18.50 -18.02
N GLY A 6 -24.81 -19.62 -17.48
CA GLY A 6 -24.28 -20.22 -16.26
C GLY A 6 -22.83 -20.67 -16.39
N SER A 7 -22.46 -21.28 -17.51
CA SER A 7 -21.07 -21.69 -17.78
C SER A 7 -20.14 -20.47 -17.94
N MET A 8 -20.58 -19.40 -18.60
CA MET A 8 -19.80 -18.15 -18.72
C MET A 8 -19.53 -17.52 -17.34
N ILE A 9 -20.53 -17.49 -16.46
CA ILE A 9 -20.36 -16.99 -15.09
C ILE A 9 -19.31 -17.81 -14.35
N LEU A 10 -19.37 -19.14 -14.42
CA LEU A 10 -18.38 -20.00 -13.74
C LEU A 10 -16.95 -19.81 -14.29
N ILE A 11 -16.81 -19.61 -15.60
CA ILE A 11 -15.50 -19.29 -16.20
C ILE A 11 -14.99 -17.94 -15.70
N SER A 12 -15.85 -16.91 -15.67
CA SER A 12 -15.47 -15.59 -15.17
C SER A 12 -15.05 -15.63 -13.69
N VAL A 13 -15.71 -16.41 -12.86
CA VAL A 13 -15.34 -16.64 -11.46
C VAL A 13 -13.99 -17.34 -11.36
N PHE A 14 -13.75 -18.34 -12.21
CA PHE A 14 -12.46 -19.02 -12.22
C PHE A 14 -11.32 -18.06 -12.57
N VAL A 15 -11.48 -17.26 -13.62
CA VAL A 15 -10.46 -16.29 -14.03
C VAL A 15 -10.28 -15.19 -12.99
N GLY A 16 -11.36 -14.54 -12.54
CA GLY A 16 -11.27 -13.41 -11.61
C GLY A 16 -10.99 -13.78 -10.16
N GLY A 17 -11.35 -15.01 -9.74
CA GLY A 17 -11.21 -15.45 -8.35
C GLY A 17 -9.98 -16.31 -8.08
N PHE A 18 -9.53 -17.10 -9.08
CA PHE A 18 -8.39 -18.01 -8.90
C PHE A 18 -7.14 -17.58 -9.67
N VAL A 19 -7.30 -16.94 -10.81
CA VAL A 19 -6.16 -16.39 -11.57
C VAL A 19 -5.84 -14.98 -11.07
N GLY A 20 -6.88 -14.16 -10.83
CA GLY A 20 -6.70 -12.77 -10.44
C GLY A 20 -6.16 -11.90 -11.57
N TYR A 21 -5.68 -10.73 -11.20
CA TYR A 21 -4.93 -9.83 -12.07
C TYR A 21 -3.73 -9.29 -11.31
N ASP A 22 -2.54 -9.51 -11.83
CA ASP A 22 -1.29 -9.04 -11.25
C ASP A 22 -0.67 -7.97 -12.14
N GLY A 23 -0.01 -7.01 -11.52
CA GLY A 23 0.75 -5.99 -12.21
C GLY A 23 1.96 -5.58 -11.40
N SER A 24 2.93 -4.98 -12.06
CA SER A 24 4.14 -4.48 -11.43
C SER A 24 4.64 -3.21 -12.11
N GLY A 25 5.49 -2.47 -11.44
CA GLY A 25 6.13 -1.28 -11.98
C GLY A 25 7.32 -0.87 -11.12
N THR A 26 8.01 0.17 -11.57
CA THR A 26 9.13 0.78 -10.86
C THR A 26 8.89 2.27 -10.71
N TYR A 27 9.30 2.83 -9.58
CA TYR A 27 9.22 4.24 -9.28
C TYR A 27 10.50 4.70 -8.58
N GLU A 28 11.04 5.86 -8.98
CA GLU A 28 12.15 6.49 -8.29
C GLU A 28 11.61 7.37 -7.15
N LEU A 29 12.07 7.10 -5.92
CA LEU A 29 11.68 7.83 -4.73
C LEU A 29 12.88 8.56 -4.16
N ASP A 30 12.72 9.86 -3.91
CA ASP A 30 13.72 10.64 -3.20
C ASP A 30 13.62 10.32 -1.70
N VAL A 31 14.73 9.85 -1.13
CA VAL A 31 14.87 9.59 0.30
C VAL A 31 15.29 10.87 0.99
N PRO A 32 14.57 11.36 2.01
CA PRO A 32 14.95 12.56 2.73
C PRO A 32 16.35 12.39 3.33
N SER A 33 17.15 13.46 3.26
CA SER A 33 18.45 13.49 3.93
C SER A 33 18.25 13.46 5.44
N CYS A 34 18.93 12.52 6.07
CA CYS A 34 19.07 12.48 7.51
C CYS A 34 20.42 13.13 7.86
N THR A 35 20.41 14.25 8.55
CA THR A 35 21.62 14.95 8.97
C THR A 35 21.61 15.11 10.48
N SER A 36 22.68 14.66 11.14
CA SER A 36 22.94 15.00 12.53
C SER A 36 23.63 16.37 12.56
N ASP A 37 22.90 17.45 12.80
CA ASP A 37 23.51 18.72 13.13
C ASP A 37 24.03 18.68 14.57
N GLU A 38 25.34 18.58 14.72
CA GLU A 38 26.00 18.89 15.99
C GLU A 38 25.76 20.36 16.28
N ILE A 39 24.71 20.69 17.01
CA ILE A 39 24.59 22.01 17.62
C ILE A 39 25.67 22.12 18.69
N GLN A 40 26.83 22.59 18.29
CA GLN A 40 27.91 23.01 19.18
C GLN A 40 27.49 24.24 19.99
N GLN A 41 26.54 24.11 20.90
CA GLN A 41 26.45 25.00 22.06
C GLN A 41 25.31 24.54 23.01
N LEU A 42 25.72 24.20 24.19
CA LEU A 42 24.92 23.86 25.39
C LEU A 42 24.47 22.40 25.56
N GLY A 43 25.43 21.59 25.95
CA GLY A 43 25.08 20.28 26.56
C GLY A 43 25.12 19.14 25.52
N ASN A 44 25.46 18.02 26.00
CA ASN A 44 25.78 16.77 25.33
C ASN A 44 24.56 16.09 24.62
N ASP A 45 23.59 16.85 24.12
CA ASP A 45 22.45 16.33 23.39
C ASP A 45 22.67 16.61 21.87
N SER A 46 23.03 15.56 21.15
CA SER A 46 22.96 15.53 19.70
C SER A 46 21.47 15.46 19.31
N ILE A 47 20.98 16.44 18.56
CA ILE A 47 19.66 16.35 17.96
C ILE A 47 19.83 15.54 16.68
N ASP A 48 19.30 14.34 16.69
CA ASP A 48 19.33 13.44 15.54
C ASP A 48 18.14 13.75 14.64
N PHE A 49 18.39 14.30 13.44
CA PHE A 49 17.33 14.62 12.47
C PHE A 49 16.85 13.40 11.68
N CYS A 50 17.34 12.19 12.02
CA CYS A 50 16.83 10.94 11.48
C CYS A 50 15.41 10.58 11.98
N ASP A 51 14.94 11.31 13.00
CA ASP A 51 13.58 11.17 13.52
C ASP A 51 12.50 11.79 12.60
N LYS A 52 12.92 12.44 11.50
CA LYS A 52 12.02 13.06 10.55
C LYS A 52 11.78 12.18 9.34
N SER A 53 10.53 12.15 8.92
CA SER A 53 10.06 11.43 7.74
C SER A 53 9.29 12.34 6.80
N MET A 54 9.31 11.98 5.53
CA MET A 54 8.61 12.70 4.47
C MET A 54 7.33 11.93 4.11
N MET A 55 6.18 12.53 4.33
CA MET A 55 4.87 12.00 3.94
C MET A 55 4.41 12.65 2.64
N MET A 56 3.86 11.87 1.71
CA MET A 56 3.29 12.39 0.46
C MET A 56 2.13 13.34 0.75
N GLY A 57 2.10 14.47 0.04
CA GLY A 57 1.02 15.46 0.16
C GLY A 57 -0.34 14.96 -0.34
N GLU A 58 -0.32 14.02 -1.31
CA GLU A 58 -1.53 13.42 -1.86
C GLU A 58 -1.89 12.13 -1.10
N SER A 59 -3.19 11.93 -0.86
CA SER A 59 -3.72 10.71 -0.27
C SER A 59 -4.31 9.78 -1.32
N ILE A 60 -4.34 8.50 -1.01
CA ILE A 60 -4.99 7.46 -1.82
C ILE A 60 -6.29 7.09 -1.12
N ASP A 61 -7.41 7.40 -1.75
CA ASP A 61 -8.75 7.06 -1.24
C ASP A 61 -9.21 5.71 -1.81
N ILE A 62 -9.41 4.74 -0.92
CA ILE A 62 -9.92 3.41 -1.24
C ILE A 62 -11.40 3.36 -0.81
N PRO A 63 -12.32 3.40 -1.78
CA PRO A 63 -13.74 3.48 -1.45
C PRO A 63 -14.26 2.17 -0.83
N ILE A 64 -15.08 2.29 0.21
CA ILE A 64 -15.71 1.19 0.98
C ILE A 64 -16.28 0.07 0.11
N LYS A 65 -16.80 0.41 -1.07
CA LYS A 65 -17.44 -0.57 -1.96
C LYS A 65 -16.43 -1.48 -2.66
N LEU A 66 -15.16 -1.09 -2.76
CA LEU A 66 -14.18 -1.87 -3.50
C LEU A 66 -13.74 -3.09 -2.69
N SER A 67 -13.46 -2.94 -1.40
CA SER A 67 -13.03 -4.02 -0.51
C SER A 67 -14.07 -5.14 -0.33
N LEU A 68 -15.37 -4.86 -0.56
CA LEU A 68 -16.41 -5.88 -0.54
C LEU A 68 -16.34 -6.86 -1.73
N PHE A 69 -15.74 -6.43 -2.85
CA PHE A 69 -15.73 -7.19 -4.11
C PHE A 69 -14.36 -7.69 -4.50
N ILE A 70 -13.30 -6.98 -4.11
CA ILE A 70 -11.93 -7.21 -4.56
C ILE A 70 -11.00 -7.16 -3.34
N ASP A 71 -10.18 -8.19 -3.19
CA ASP A 71 -9.03 -8.22 -2.30
C ASP A 71 -7.84 -7.65 -3.10
N ILE A 72 -7.16 -6.66 -2.54
CA ILE A 72 -6.00 -6.00 -3.15
C ILE A 72 -4.82 -6.17 -2.21
N GLU A 73 -3.74 -6.76 -2.71
CA GLU A 73 -2.46 -6.83 -2.04
C GLU A 73 -1.43 -6.07 -2.85
N VAL A 74 -0.64 -5.23 -2.18
CA VAL A 74 0.48 -4.50 -2.77
C VAL A 74 1.75 -4.85 -2.02
N GLY A 75 2.78 -5.27 -2.74
CA GLY A 75 4.15 -5.40 -2.26
C GLY A 75 5.00 -4.29 -2.86
N ALA A 76 5.94 -3.77 -2.09
CA ALA A 76 6.98 -2.89 -2.60
C ALA A 76 8.33 -3.31 -2.01
N GLU A 77 9.36 -3.31 -2.86
CA GLU A 77 10.75 -3.59 -2.50
C GLU A 77 11.62 -2.43 -3.00
N TRP A 78 12.67 -2.08 -2.27
CA TRP A 78 13.59 -1.00 -2.64
C TRP A 78 15.04 -1.41 -2.41
N ASP A 79 15.94 -0.78 -3.17
CA ASP A 79 17.35 -1.16 -3.24
C ASP A 79 18.26 -0.44 -2.23
N GLU A 80 17.81 0.67 -1.62
CA GLU A 80 18.59 1.41 -0.63
C GLU A 80 18.35 0.84 0.78
N PRO A 81 19.32 0.16 1.41
CA PRO A 81 19.12 -0.54 2.68
C PRO A 81 18.87 0.40 3.87
N ASP A 82 19.29 1.66 3.76
CA ASP A 82 19.14 2.64 4.82
C ASP A 82 17.81 3.43 4.71
N ALA A 83 17.09 3.25 3.61
CA ALA A 83 15.76 3.82 3.41
C ALA A 83 14.69 2.88 3.94
N TRP A 84 13.59 3.45 4.39
CA TRP A 84 12.39 2.74 4.74
C TRP A 84 11.15 3.42 4.14
N ILE A 85 10.15 2.63 3.86
CA ILE A 85 8.84 3.08 3.37
C ILE A 85 7.77 2.55 4.30
N GLY A 86 6.83 3.40 4.64
CA GLY A 86 5.68 3.05 5.46
C GLY A 86 4.38 3.59 4.87
N ILE A 87 3.29 3.04 5.32
CA ILE A 87 1.93 3.41 4.96
C ILE A 87 1.22 3.81 6.24
N VAL A 88 0.60 4.97 6.23
CA VAL A 88 -0.17 5.51 7.35
C VAL A 88 -1.57 5.89 6.87
N THR A 89 -2.51 6.02 7.79
CA THR A 89 -3.82 6.58 7.50
C THR A 89 -3.72 8.10 7.27
N ALA A 90 -4.58 8.66 6.43
CA ALA A 90 -4.46 10.06 6.00
C ALA A 90 -4.63 11.08 7.15
N ASP A 91 -5.33 10.72 8.22
CA ASP A 91 -5.49 11.53 9.44
C ASP A 91 -4.17 11.80 10.18
N GLN A 92 -3.14 10.95 9.99
CA GLN A 92 -1.81 11.18 10.54
C GLN A 92 -1.16 12.46 10.00
N ALA A 93 -1.61 12.97 8.86
CA ALA A 93 -1.15 14.22 8.27
C ALA A 93 -1.28 15.44 9.20
N ASP A 94 -2.26 15.42 10.11
CA ASP A 94 -2.48 16.47 11.10
C ASP A 94 -1.31 16.62 12.10
N LYS A 95 -0.46 15.59 12.22
CA LYS A 95 0.74 15.57 13.07
C LYS A 95 1.97 16.15 12.38
N CYS A 96 1.87 16.51 11.12
CA CYS A 96 2.98 16.87 10.26
C CYS A 96 2.94 18.36 9.89
N THR A 97 4.08 18.89 9.46
CA THR A 97 4.20 20.27 8.98
C THR A 97 4.30 20.29 7.46
N GLU A 98 3.47 21.10 6.82
CA GLU A 98 3.49 21.24 5.36
C GLU A 98 4.76 21.98 4.91
N THR A 99 5.44 21.41 3.91
CA THR A 99 6.68 21.92 3.33
C THR A 99 6.64 21.66 1.82
N ASP A 100 6.91 22.62 1.00
CA ASP A 100 7.06 22.59 -0.48
C ASP A 100 6.64 21.28 -1.21
N GLY A 101 5.36 20.89 -1.06
CA GLY A 101 4.77 19.75 -1.78
C GLY A 101 4.78 18.40 -1.05
N TYR A 102 5.31 18.35 0.17
CA TYR A 102 5.26 17.19 1.05
C TYR A 102 4.96 17.61 2.50
N LEU A 103 4.72 16.63 3.36
CA LEU A 103 4.54 16.83 4.80
C LEU A 103 5.74 16.28 5.53
N LEU A 104 6.36 17.11 6.39
CA LEU A 104 7.45 16.70 7.26
C LEU A 104 6.88 16.28 8.62
N CYS A 105 7.14 15.05 9.02
CA CYS A 105 6.56 14.43 10.20
C CYS A 105 7.65 13.98 11.19
N ASP A 106 7.34 13.97 12.47
CA ASP A 106 8.11 13.25 13.46
C ASP A 106 7.77 11.77 13.37
N THR A 107 8.77 10.93 13.04
CA THR A 107 8.57 9.50 12.79
C THR A 107 7.96 8.77 13.99
N ASP A 108 8.39 9.13 15.19
CA ASP A 108 7.93 8.55 16.47
C ASP A 108 6.46 8.85 16.79
N GLU A 109 5.90 9.91 16.18
CA GLU A 109 4.50 10.29 16.37
C GLU A 109 3.55 9.59 15.39
N LEU A 110 4.10 8.92 14.36
CA LEU A 110 3.32 8.24 13.34
C LEU A 110 2.94 6.82 13.75
N GLU A 111 1.70 6.45 13.45
CA GLU A 111 1.20 5.09 13.57
C GLU A 111 1.16 4.44 12.20
N PHE A 112 2.10 3.51 11.95
CA PHE A 112 2.20 2.83 10.66
C PHE A 112 1.16 1.73 10.54
N TYR A 113 0.42 1.75 9.44
CA TYR A 113 -0.49 0.68 9.06
C TYR A 113 0.29 -0.52 8.53
N SER A 114 1.34 -0.26 7.75
CA SER A 114 2.29 -1.25 7.25
C SER A 114 3.65 -0.61 6.97
N GLY A 115 4.74 -1.37 7.03
CA GLY A 115 6.09 -0.87 6.83
C GLY A 115 6.57 0.02 7.98
N GLY A 116 7.39 1.03 7.66
CA GLY A 116 7.98 1.97 8.60
C GLY A 116 9.45 1.70 8.89
N PRO A 117 10.03 2.33 9.93
CA PRO A 117 11.48 2.29 10.20
C PRO A 117 12.08 0.90 10.38
N ASP A 118 11.27 -0.07 10.82
CA ASP A 118 11.71 -1.46 11.03
C ASP A 118 11.60 -2.33 9.77
N SER A 119 11.17 -1.76 8.63
CA SER A 119 11.03 -2.51 7.38
C SER A 119 12.38 -2.69 6.69
N GLU A 120 12.77 -3.95 6.44
CA GLU A 120 14.04 -4.32 5.82
C GLU A 120 13.89 -4.36 4.29
N GLY A 121 13.86 -3.20 3.63
CA GLY A 121 13.85 -3.10 2.16
C GLY A 121 12.58 -3.57 1.47
N LYS A 122 11.53 -3.91 2.22
CA LYS A 122 10.25 -4.35 1.65
C LYS A 122 9.06 -4.05 2.57
N VAL A 123 7.90 -3.86 1.96
CA VAL A 123 6.61 -3.74 2.64
C VAL A 123 5.55 -4.51 1.87
N THR A 124 4.63 -5.14 2.59
CA THR A 124 3.44 -5.76 2.01
C THR A 124 2.21 -5.14 2.66
N TRP A 125 1.27 -4.74 1.87
CA TRP A 125 0.07 -4.06 2.31
C TRP A 125 -1.18 -4.68 1.70
N ASN A 126 -2.05 -5.21 2.56
CA ASN A 126 -3.41 -5.59 2.18
C ASN A 126 -4.29 -4.36 2.27
N ILE A 127 -4.83 -3.94 1.13
CA ILE A 127 -5.59 -2.70 1.02
C ILE A 127 -7.01 -2.91 1.55
N ASP A 128 -7.30 -2.31 2.70
CA ASP A 128 -8.65 -2.15 3.21
C ASP A 128 -9.28 -0.83 2.77
N GLU A 129 -10.54 -0.62 3.11
CA GLU A 129 -11.21 0.66 2.92
C GLU A 129 -10.58 1.75 3.77
N GLY A 130 -10.40 2.95 3.22
CA GLY A 130 -9.83 4.07 3.94
C GLY A 130 -9.03 5.00 3.05
N GLU A 131 -8.49 6.01 3.67
CA GLU A 131 -7.62 6.99 3.02
C GLU A 131 -6.21 6.86 3.59
N TYR A 132 -5.23 6.68 2.72
CA TYR A 132 -3.85 6.34 3.08
C TYR A 132 -2.85 7.30 2.46
N ARG A 133 -1.67 7.39 3.09
CA ARG A 133 -0.51 8.14 2.58
C ARG A 133 0.75 7.30 2.71
N PHE A 134 1.66 7.48 1.77
CA PHE A 134 3.00 6.92 1.85
C PHE A 134 3.90 7.86 2.64
N VAL A 135 4.77 7.24 3.44
CA VAL A 135 5.80 7.92 4.23
C VAL A 135 7.14 7.26 3.90
N ALA A 136 8.16 8.06 3.72
CA ALA A 136 9.52 7.59 3.52
C ALA A 136 10.47 8.27 4.51
N GLY A 137 11.48 7.55 4.93
CA GLY A 137 12.53 8.06 5.79
C GLY A 137 13.82 7.30 5.64
N SER A 138 14.83 7.73 6.37
CA SER A 138 16.12 7.05 6.44
C SER A 138 16.46 6.73 7.89
N SER A 139 17.07 5.57 8.11
CA SER A 139 17.51 5.10 9.43
C SER A 139 18.96 5.46 9.75
N VAL A 140 19.72 5.99 8.78
CA VAL A 140 21.13 6.36 8.92
C VAL A 140 21.39 7.73 8.31
N GLU A 141 22.42 8.41 8.77
CA GLU A 141 22.88 9.69 8.21
C GLU A 141 23.19 9.55 6.71
N THR A 142 22.26 10.00 5.88
CA THR A 142 22.37 9.96 4.42
C THR A 142 22.19 11.35 3.83
N THR A 143 22.99 11.65 2.82
CA THR A 143 22.79 12.86 2.00
C THR A 143 21.88 12.51 0.83
N GLY A 144 20.62 12.94 0.89
CA GLY A 144 19.62 12.89 -0.19
C GLY A 144 19.91 11.87 -1.31
N LYS A 145 19.49 10.64 -1.12
CA LYS A 145 19.65 9.57 -2.11
C LYS A 145 18.31 9.33 -2.80
N THR A 146 18.37 8.84 -4.03
CA THR A 146 17.20 8.33 -4.74
C THR A 146 17.24 6.81 -4.65
N THR A 147 16.13 6.18 -4.29
CA THR A 147 15.98 4.73 -4.31
C THR A 147 15.00 4.31 -5.39
N ASN A 148 15.27 3.16 -6.02
CA ASN A 148 14.32 2.55 -6.93
C ASN A 148 13.38 1.65 -6.12
N VAL A 149 12.10 1.91 -6.25
CA VAL A 149 11.04 1.11 -5.63
C VAL A 149 10.41 0.25 -6.72
N GLU A 150 10.53 -1.05 -6.58
CA GLU A 150 9.79 -2.02 -7.39
C GLU A 150 8.51 -2.37 -6.64
N TYR A 151 7.35 -2.20 -7.30
CA TYR A 151 6.08 -2.55 -6.71
C TYR A 151 5.35 -3.62 -7.52
N GLU A 152 4.68 -4.49 -6.81
CA GLU A 152 3.80 -5.51 -7.36
C GLU A 152 2.43 -5.38 -6.71
N TYR A 153 1.38 -5.61 -7.47
CA TYR A 153 0.04 -5.67 -6.92
C TYR A 153 -0.74 -6.85 -7.47
N SER A 154 -1.58 -7.43 -6.63
CA SER A 154 -2.51 -8.48 -7.01
C SER A 154 -3.94 -8.09 -6.67
N LEU A 155 -4.85 -8.38 -7.59
CA LEU A 155 -6.28 -8.12 -7.48
C LEU A 155 -7.02 -9.45 -7.61
N GLN A 156 -7.79 -9.82 -6.58
CA GLN A 156 -8.60 -11.05 -6.59
C GLN A 156 -10.02 -10.75 -6.16
N LEU A 157 -10.98 -11.52 -6.67
CA LEU A 157 -12.35 -11.41 -6.18
C LEU A 157 -12.45 -11.95 -4.75
N THR A 158 -13.17 -11.22 -3.89
CA THR A 158 -13.43 -11.70 -2.54
C THR A 158 -14.17 -13.03 -2.52
N ASN A 159 -13.95 -13.83 -1.49
CA ASN A 159 -14.65 -15.11 -1.30
C ASN A 159 -16.17 -14.98 -1.35
N LEU A 160 -16.73 -13.87 -0.86
CA LEU A 160 -18.16 -13.60 -0.89
C LEU A 160 -18.68 -13.53 -2.33
N VAL A 161 -17.96 -12.81 -3.20
CA VAL A 161 -18.32 -12.66 -4.62
C VAL A 161 -18.18 -13.98 -5.34
N ILE A 162 -17.07 -14.69 -5.13
CA ILE A 162 -16.80 -16.00 -5.73
C ILE A 162 -17.97 -16.97 -5.45
N TRP A 163 -18.31 -17.18 -4.17
CA TRP A 163 -19.37 -18.13 -3.81
C TRP A 163 -20.76 -17.69 -4.26
N SER A 164 -21.05 -16.39 -4.25
CA SER A 164 -22.31 -15.86 -4.75
C SER A 164 -22.48 -16.11 -6.24
N MET A 165 -21.44 -15.87 -7.03
CA MET A 165 -21.44 -16.10 -8.48
C MET A 165 -21.49 -17.58 -8.82
N VAL A 166 -20.76 -18.44 -8.10
CA VAL A 166 -20.80 -19.91 -8.25
C VAL A 166 -22.22 -20.42 -8.01
N GLY A 167 -22.83 -20.02 -6.89
CA GLY A 167 -24.21 -20.42 -6.56
C GLY A 167 -25.20 -20.00 -7.64
N PHE A 168 -25.11 -18.77 -8.12
CA PHE A 168 -25.97 -18.26 -9.19
C PHE A 168 -25.74 -19.00 -10.52
N GLY A 169 -24.49 -19.25 -10.90
CA GLY A 169 -24.13 -20.00 -12.10
C GLY A 169 -24.70 -21.43 -12.09
N VAL A 170 -24.57 -22.15 -10.96
CA VAL A 170 -25.09 -23.48 -10.78
C VAL A 170 -26.62 -23.51 -10.89
N ILE A 171 -27.32 -22.55 -10.25
CA ILE A 171 -28.78 -22.43 -10.33
C ILE A 171 -29.25 -22.28 -11.78
N LEU A 172 -28.56 -21.43 -12.56
CA LEU A 172 -28.89 -21.22 -13.98
C LEU A 172 -28.71 -22.46 -14.82
N ILE A 173 -27.68 -23.27 -14.57
CA ILE A 173 -27.44 -24.54 -15.27
C ILE A 173 -28.53 -25.51 -14.93
N ILE A 174 -28.84 -25.74 -13.65
CA ILE A 174 -29.88 -26.66 -13.22
C ILE A 174 -31.26 -26.27 -13.81
N TRP A 175 -31.56 -24.99 -13.84
CA TRP A 175 -32.80 -24.46 -14.42
C TRP A 175 -32.85 -24.61 -15.94
N GLY A 176 -31.68 -24.59 -16.60
CA GLY A 176 -31.57 -24.85 -18.03
C GLY A 176 -31.73 -26.30 -18.42
N LEU A 177 -31.31 -27.24 -17.54
CA LEU A 177 -31.42 -28.70 -17.76
C LEU A 177 -32.84 -29.22 -17.52
N LYS A 178 -33.68 -28.54 -16.72
CA LYS A 178 -35.06 -28.94 -16.44
C LYS A 178 -36.05 -28.60 -17.56
N LYS A 179 -35.63 -28.05 -18.68
CA LYS A 179 -36.43 -27.80 -19.88
C LYS A 179 -36.03 -28.73 -21.02
#